data_25d4f4beaf93e1e10199c91d7396fb95
#
_entry.id   25d4f4beaf93e1e10199c91d7396fb95
#
_cell.length_a   1.000
_cell.length_b   1.000
_cell.length_c   1.000
_cell.angle_alpha   90.00
_cell.angle_beta   90.00
_cell.angle_gamma   90.00
#
_symmetry.space_group_name_H-M   'P 1'
#
loop_
_entity.id
_entity.type
_entity.pdbx_description
1 polymer ?
#
loop_
_entity_poly.entity_id
_entity_poly.type
_entity_poly.pdbx_seq_one_letter_code
_entity_poly.pdbx_strand_id
1 'polypeptide(L)'
;MDSKKLAELCRDFADNRKAENIVILDVRDLSSVTDYFVIASGTSEPHLRAIVEEITDRLREDYDLRPLRKDGSMQGAWVVLDFFDVIVHVMRQDARERYDLEGLWGDAARVKPKTKPAKIKINNRQASKKQIGKAGK
;
A
#
# COMPACT_ATOMS: atom_id res chain seq x y z
N MET A 1 -6.29 -17.14 4.14
CA MET A 1 -5.62 -16.27 3.14
C MET A 1 -4.17 -16.14 3.56
N ASP A 2 -3.24 -16.35 2.62
CA ASP A 2 -1.85 -16.21 2.99
C ASP A 2 -1.45 -14.73 3.09
N SER A 3 -0.34 -14.47 3.77
CA SER A 3 0.08 -13.11 4.07
C SER A 3 0.45 -12.33 2.80
N LYS A 4 1.06 -12.98 1.82
CA LYS A 4 1.42 -12.30 0.58
C LYS A 4 0.18 -11.85 -0.17
N LYS A 5 -0.84 -12.70 -0.22
CA LYS A 5 -2.10 -12.35 -0.88
C LYS A 5 -2.76 -11.17 -0.17
N LEU A 6 -2.74 -11.17 1.16
CA LEU A 6 -3.30 -10.07 1.93
C LEU A 6 -2.56 -8.76 1.63
N ALA A 7 -1.21 -8.81 1.59
CA ALA A 7 -0.42 -7.63 1.28
C ALA A 7 -0.75 -7.08 -0.12
N GLU A 8 -0.90 -7.98 -1.09
CA GLU A 8 -1.25 -7.58 -2.46
C GLU A 8 -2.64 -6.97 -2.53
N LEU A 9 -3.60 -7.52 -1.79
CA LEU A 9 -4.95 -6.94 -1.72
C LEU A 9 -4.91 -5.54 -1.11
N CYS A 10 -4.16 -5.35 -0.04
CA CYS A 10 -4.04 -4.03 0.58
C CYS A 10 -3.45 -3.01 -0.41
N ARG A 11 -2.43 -3.43 -1.16
CA ARG A 11 -1.84 -2.59 -2.21
C ARG A 11 -2.89 -2.21 -3.26
N ASP A 12 -3.66 -3.20 -3.72
CA ASP A 12 -4.64 -2.97 -4.78
C ASP A 12 -5.75 -2.05 -4.29
N PHE A 13 -6.21 -2.22 -3.05
CA PHE A 13 -7.25 -1.35 -2.50
C PHE A 13 -6.73 0.07 -2.30
N ALA A 14 -5.48 0.21 -1.85
CA ALA A 14 -4.87 1.54 -1.75
C ALA A 14 -4.79 2.21 -3.13
N ASP A 15 -4.43 1.44 -4.14
CA ASP A 15 -4.35 1.94 -5.51
C ASP A 15 -5.71 2.38 -6.04
N ASN A 16 -6.79 1.73 -5.61
CA ASN A 16 -8.15 2.14 -5.99
C ASN A 16 -8.45 3.58 -5.58
N ARG A 17 -7.78 4.07 -4.54
CA ARG A 17 -7.95 5.45 -4.07
C ARG A 17 -6.75 6.31 -4.44
N LYS A 18 -5.99 5.90 -5.44
CA LYS A 18 -4.88 6.66 -6.02
C LYS A 18 -3.78 6.97 -4.99
N ALA A 19 -3.57 6.04 -4.06
CA ALA A 19 -2.43 6.17 -3.15
C ALA A 19 -1.14 6.21 -3.96
N GLU A 20 -0.17 6.95 -3.44
CA GLU A 20 1.10 7.17 -4.13
C GLU A 20 2.21 6.34 -3.52
N ASN A 21 3.19 6.00 -4.32
CA ASN A 21 4.43 5.33 -3.87
C ASN A 21 4.16 4.08 -3.03
N ILE A 22 3.24 3.24 -3.49
CA ILE A 22 2.87 2.04 -2.75
C ILE A 22 3.98 1.01 -2.88
N VAL A 23 4.49 0.54 -1.74
CA VAL A 23 5.49 -0.53 -1.72
C VAL A 23 5.07 -1.63 -0.77
N ILE A 24 5.47 -2.86 -1.08
CA ILE A 24 5.33 -4.00 -0.18
C ILE A 24 6.73 -4.47 0.14
N LEU A 25 7.07 -4.52 1.42
CA LEU A 25 8.36 -5.00 1.89
C LEU A 25 8.19 -6.39 2.49
N ASP A 26 8.97 -7.33 2.00
CA ASP A 26 9.00 -8.69 2.55
C ASP A 26 9.99 -8.69 3.71
N VAL A 27 9.47 -8.80 4.93
CA VAL A 27 10.31 -8.75 6.14
C VAL A 27 10.31 -10.09 6.86
N ARG A 28 9.92 -11.16 6.19
CA ARG A 28 9.82 -12.48 6.84
C ARG A 28 11.15 -12.93 7.45
N ASP A 29 12.25 -12.63 6.80
CA ASP A 29 13.58 -13.03 7.27
C ASP A 29 14.19 -12.01 8.24
N LEU A 30 13.58 -10.83 8.40
CA LEU A 30 14.14 -9.74 9.19
C LEU A 30 13.32 -9.44 10.43
N SER A 31 12.08 -9.90 10.50
CA SER A 31 11.17 -9.58 11.59
C SER A 31 10.45 -10.83 12.07
N SER A 32 10.32 -10.96 13.38
CA SER A 32 9.49 -12.00 13.98
C SER A 32 8.06 -11.50 14.25
N VAL A 33 7.78 -10.23 13.94
CA VAL A 33 6.49 -9.60 14.28
C VAL A 33 5.48 -9.72 13.16
N THR A 34 5.93 -9.57 11.92
CA THR A 34 5.03 -9.61 10.76
C THR A 34 5.78 -10.12 9.54
N ASP A 35 5.03 -10.54 8.53
CA ASP A 35 5.62 -11.05 7.28
C ASP A 35 5.85 -9.95 6.26
N TYR A 36 4.95 -8.96 6.18
CA TYR A 36 5.02 -7.92 5.16
C TYR A 36 4.60 -6.58 5.74
N PHE A 37 5.28 -5.53 5.28
CA PHE A 37 4.80 -4.16 5.43
C PHE A 37 4.25 -3.69 4.09
N VAL A 38 3.13 -3.00 4.13
CA VAL A 38 2.61 -2.26 2.96
C VAL A 38 2.66 -0.79 3.34
N ILE A 39 3.31 0.02 2.52
CA ILE A 39 3.45 1.45 2.78
C ILE A 39 2.85 2.19 1.60
N ALA A 40 1.90 3.07 1.89
CA ALA A 40 1.21 3.85 0.87
C ALA A 40 1.12 5.30 1.32
N SER A 41 1.17 6.22 0.39
CA SER A 41 1.11 7.65 0.70
C SER A 41 -0.16 8.28 0.18
N GLY A 42 -0.65 9.26 0.94
CA GLY A 42 -1.74 10.12 0.53
C GLY A 42 -1.29 11.57 0.54
N THR A 43 -2.06 12.43 -0.11
CA THR A 43 -1.72 13.84 -0.29
C THR A 43 -2.35 14.76 0.74
N SER A 44 -3.35 14.27 1.48
CA SER A 44 -4.12 15.09 2.43
C SER A 44 -4.80 14.19 3.44
N GLU A 45 -5.35 14.76 4.50
CA GLU A 45 -6.12 13.98 5.47
C GLU A 45 -7.30 13.25 4.82
N PRO A 46 -8.14 13.93 4.00
CA PRO A 46 -9.23 13.21 3.33
C PRO A 46 -8.72 12.07 2.45
N HIS A 47 -7.58 12.24 1.80
CA HIS A 47 -7.00 11.18 0.98
C HIS A 47 -6.57 9.99 1.83
N LEU A 48 -5.90 10.25 2.96
CA LEU A 48 -5.53 9.19 3.89
C LEU A 48 -6.77 8.44 4.37
N ARG A 49 -7.83 9.16 4.71
CA ARG A 49 -9.07 8.57 5.17
C ARG A 49 -9.67 7.66 4.09
N ALA A 50 -9.70 8.15 2.84
CA ALA A 50 -10.23 7.36 1.74
C ALA A 50 -9.46 6.07 1.54
N ILE A 51 -8.12 6.12 1.63
CA ILE A 51 -7.28 4.95 1.47
C ILE A 51 -7.56 3.95 2.59
N VAL A 52 -7.57 4.41 3.83
CA VAL A 52 -7.80 3.56 5.00
C VAL A 52 -9.18 2.91 4.93
N GLU A 53 -10.21 3.69 4.59
CA GLU A 53 -11.56 3.16 4.50
C GLU A 53 -11.71 2.15 3.39
N GLU A 54 -11.08 2.39 2.23
CA GLU A 54 -11.14 1.44 1.13
C GLU A 54 -10.52 0.10 1.56
N ILE A 55 -9.37 0.12 2.21
CA ILE A 55 -8.70 -1.10 2.65
C ILE A 55 -9.57 -1.82 3.68
N THR A 56 -10.02 -1.11 4.72
CA THR A 56 -10.74 -1.75 5.82
C THR A 56 -12.12 -2.23 5.38
N ASP A 57 -12.84 -1.43 4.60
CA ASP A 57 -14.19 -1.79 4.16
C ASP A 57 -14.18 -2.95 3.20
N ARG A 58 -13.25 -2.95 2.23
CA ARG A 58 -13.19 -4.02 1.25
C ARG A 58 -12.76 -5.34 1.89
N LEU A 59 -11.81 -5.31 2.80
CA LEU A 59 -11.40 -6.53 3.48
C LEU A 59 -12.52 -7.07 4.36
N ARG A 60 -13.26 -6.20 5.03
CA ARG A 60 -14.38 -6.63 5.85
C ARG A 60 -15.51 -7.23 4.99
N GLU A 61 -15.87 -6.54 3.92
CA GLU A 61 -17.01 -6.92 3.10
C GLU A 61 -16.73 -8.16 2.25
N ASP A 62 -15.55 -8.23 1.66
CA ASP A 62 -15.25 -9.27 0.69
C ASP A 62 -14.57 -10.49 1.33
N TYR A 63 -13.90 -10.32 2.46
CA TYR A 63 -13.09 -11.38 3.08
C TYR A 63 -13.38 -11.61 4.55
N ASP A 64 -14.32 -10.85 5.12
CA ASP A 64 -14.66 -10.91 6.55
C ASP A 64 -13.41 -10.75 7.44
N LEU A 65 -12.52 -9.87 7.04
CA LEU A 65 -11.25 -9.64 7.72
C LEU A 65 -11.18 -8.21 8.24
N ARG A 66 -10.81 -8.08 9.51
CA ARG A 66 -10.70 -6.79 10.18
C ARG A 66 -9.32 -6.68 10.80
N PRO A 67 -8.75 -5.46 10.90
CA PRO A 67 -7.46 -5.32 11.57
C PRO A 67 -7.59 -5.68 13.05
N LEU A 68 -6.54 -6.29 13.59
CA LEU A 68 -6.45 -6.55 15.02
C LEU A 68 -6.33 -5.24 15.78
N ARG A 69 -5.69 -4.25 15.17
CA ARG A 69 -5.42 -2.97 15.77
C ARG A 69 -5.32 -1.88 14.72
N LYS A 70 -5.77 -0.71 15.07
CA LYS A 70 -5.64 0.47 14.22
C LYS A 70 -5.04 1.57 15.08
N ASP A 71 -3.84 2.00 14.74
CA ASP A 71 -3.10 3.00 15.49
C ASP A 71 -2.86 4.25 14.66
N GLY A 72 -2.47 5.34 15.32
CA GLY A 72 -2.20 6.60 14.67
C GLY A 72 -3.47 7.38 14.37
N SER A 73 -3.32 8.41 13.55
CA SER A 73 -4.44 9.27 13.22
C SER A 73 -4.22 9.95 11.88
N MET A 74 -5.32 10.36 11.26
CA MET A 74 -5.24 11.15 10.02
C MET A 74 -4.56 12.48 10.29
N GLN A 75 -4.83 13.10 11.45
CA GLN A 75 -4.23 14.37 11.83
C GLN A 75 -2.72 14.25 12.01
N GLY A 76 -2.27 13.11 12.54
CA GLY A 76 -0.85 12.83 12.69
C GLY A 76 -0.18 12.40 11.39
N ALA A 77 -0.94 12.33 10.31
CA ALA A 77 -0.44 12.00 8.98
C ALA A 77 0.13 10.57 8.86
N TRP A 78 -0.23 9.70 9.77
CA TRP A 78 0.26 8.32 9.80
C TRP A 78 -0.75 7.42 10.48
N VAL A 79 -1.33 6.48 9.73
CA VAL A 79 -2.26 5.48 10.24
C VAL A 79 -1.65 4.11 10.02
N VAL A 80 -1.74 3.25 11.03
CA VAL A 80 -1.21 1.89 10.98
C VAL A 80 -2.39 0.92 11.11
N LEU A 81 -2.49 -0.02 10.18
CA LEU A 81 -3.49 -1.08 10.23
C LEU A 81 -2.75 -2.39 10.44
N ASP A 82 -2.97 -3.01 11.59
CA ASP A 82 -2.26 -4.23 11.99
C ASP A 82 -3.16 -5.43 11.72
N PHE A 83 -2.81 -6.24 10.73
CA PHE A 83 -3.52 -7.47 10.39
C PHE A 83 -2.74 -8.71 10.85
N PHE A 84 -1.80 -8.56 11.75
CA PHE A 84 -0.93 -9.60 12.30
C PHE A 84 0.20 -9.95 11.32
N ASP A 85 -0.10 -10.64 10.23
CA ASP A 85 0.94 -11.04 9.26
C ASP A 85 1.30 -9.92 8.29
N VAL A 86 0.47 -8.89 8.22
CA VAL A 86 0.68 -7.73 7.35
C VAL A 86 0.36 -6.48 8.15
N ILE A 87 1.27 -5.55 8.14
CA ILE A 87 1.05 -4.23 8.76
C ILE A 87 1.07 -3.20 7.65
N VAL A 88 -0.03 -2.43 7.55
CA VAL A 88 -0.19 -1.41 6.52
C VAL A 88 0.06 -0.04 7.14
N HIS A 89 0.95 0.71 6.52
CA HIS A 89 1.24 2.09 6.89
C HIS A 89 0.68 3.01 5.83
N VAL A 90 -0.28 3.86 6.19
CA VAL A 90 -0.83 4.87 5.30
C VAL A 90 -0.36 6.21 5.84
N MET A 91 0.49 6.89 5.06
CA MET A 91 1.19 8.09 5.55
C MET A 91 1.10 9.21 4.53
N ARG A 92 1.03 10.44 5.02
CA ARG A 92 1.23 11.58 4.14
C ARG A 92 2.69 11.59 3.70
N GLN A 93 2.95 12.04 2.48
CA GLN A 93 4.28 11.92 1.88
C GLN A 93 5.37 12.61 2.72
N ASP A 94 5.08 13.76 3.30
CA ASP A 94 6.08 14.45 4.13
C ASP A 94 6.42 13.67 5.39
N ALA A 95 5.43 13.02 6.01
CA ALA A 95 5.68 12.17 7.17
C ALA A 95 6.49 10.94 6.78
N ARG A 96 6.19 10.37 5.60
CA ARG A 96 6.92 9.19 5.11
C ARG A 96 8.39 9.50 4.92
N GLU A 97 8.71 10.66 4.35
CA GLU A 97 10.09 11.06 4.15
C GLU A 97 10.80 11.28 5.48
N ARG A 98 10.12 11.91 6.43
CA ARG A 98 10.71 12.22 7.73
C ARG A 98 11.02 10.98 8.55
N TYR A 99 10.12 10.00 8.55
CA TYR A 99 10.29 8.79 9.37
C TYR A 99 11.07 7.69 8.64
N ASP A 100 11.08 7.70 7.32
CA ASP A 100 11.90 6.82 6.47
C ASP A 100 11.83 5.34 6.89
N LEU A 101 10.62 4.79 6.95
CA LEU A 101 10.45 3.37 7.29
C LEU A 101 11.18 2.48 6.30
N GLU A 102 11.21 2.87 5.04
CA GLU A 102 11.86 2.10 3.99
C GLU A 102 13.37 2.01 4.22
N GLY A 103 13.98 3.09 4.72
CA GLY A 103 15.38 3.07 5.08
C GLY A 103 15.66 2.18 6.28
N LEU A 104 14.76 2.18 7.26
CA LEU A 104 14.89 1.33 8.43
C LEU A 104 14.87 -0.15 8.03
N TRP A 105 14.12 -0.51 7.01
CA TRP A 105 14.00 -1.88 6.51
C TRP A 105 14.72 -2.01 5.16
N GLY A 106 15.86 -1.35 5.01
CA GLY A 106 16.56 -1.28 3.73
C GLY A 106 17.00 -2.62 3.16
N ASP A 107 17.19 -3.63 4.02
CA ASP A 107 17.58 -4.98 3.58
C ASP A 107 16.38 -5.82 3.14
N ALA A 108 15.16 -5.33 3.32
CA ALA A 108 13.96 -6.09 2.94
C ALA A 108 13.79 -6.09 1.43
N ALA A 109 13.43 -7.25 0.90
CA ALA A 109 13.08 -7.36 -0.51
C ALA A 109 11.75 -6.66 -0.76
N ARG A 110 11.65 -5.97 -1.89
CA ARG A 110 10.40 -5.37 -2.31
C ARG A 110 9.64 -6.36 -3.17
N VAL A 111 8.36 -6.55 -2.85
CA VAL A 111 7.51 -7.41 -3.66
C VAL A 111 7.10 -6.62 -4.89
N LYS A 112 7.44 -7.13 -6.06
CA LYS A 112 7.13 -6.46 -7.31
C LYS A 112 5.62 -6.50 -7.56
N PRO A 113 5.04 -5.42 -8.06
CA PRO A 113 3.66 -5.48 -8.48
C PRO A 113 3.52 -6.50 -9.60
N LYS A 114 2.37 -7.15 -9.64
CA LYS A 114 2.07 -7.99 -10.78
C LYS A 114 2.16 -7.11 -12.02
N THR A 115 2.80 -7.65 -13.05
CA THR A 115 2.88 -6.96 -14.31
C THR A 115 1.46 -6.68 -14.77
N LYS A 116 1.04 -5.45 -14.61
CA LYS A 116 -0.19 -5.04 -15.26
C LYS A 116 0.16 -4.90 -16.71
N PRO A 117 -0.63 -5.42 -17.57
CA PRO A 117 -0.47 -5.07 -18.97
C PRO A 117 -0.55 -3.56 -18.99
N ALA A 118 0.32 -3.00 -19.14
CA ALA A 118 0.57 -1.64 -18.86
C ALA A 118 -0.50 -0.61 -18.92
N LYS A 119 -0.38 -0.77 -18.45
CA LYS A 119 -0.84 0.09 -18.28
C LYS A 119 -0.85 0.85 -18.58
N ILE A 120 -1.01 0.18 -18.94
CA ILE A 120 -0.96 0.88 -19.06
C ILE A 120 -1.10 1.65 -19.20
N LYS A 121 -1.22 1.44 -19.37
CA LYS A 121 -1.37 2.26 -19.39
C LYS A 121 -1.58 3.00 -19.44
N ILE A 122 -1.55 2.88 -19.97
CA ILE A 122 -1.70 3.74 -20.06
C ILE A 122 -1.85 4.42 -20.02
N ASN A 123 -1.93 4.20 -20.68
CA ASN A 123 -2.05 4.98 -20.75
C ASN A 123 -2.19 5.74 -20.60
N ASN A 124 -2.04 5.43 -20.90
CA ASN A 124 -2.10 6.15 -20.93
C ASN A 124 -2.09 6.90 -20.80
N ARG A 125 -1.87 6.65 -20.84
CA ARG A 125 -1.67 7.23 -20.80
C ARG A 125 -1.66 7.63 -20.88
N GLN A 126 -1.53 7.34 -21.19
CA GLN A 126 -1.34 7.57 -21.41
C GLN A 126 -1.29 7.56 -21.49
N ALA A 127 -1.06 7.10 -22.00
CA ALA A 127 -0.88 7.04 -22.14
C ALA A 127 -0.86 7.06 -22.25
N SER A 128 -0.67 6.94 -22.43
CA SER A 128 -0.49 7.12 -22.50
C SER A 128 -0.42 7.04 -22.66
N LYS A 129 -0.04 6.82 -22.70
CA LYS A 129 0.28 6.77 -22.84
C LYS A 129 0.34 6.48 -22.99
N LYS A 130 0.61 6.12 -23.30
CA LYS A 130 0.80 5.90 -23.47
C LYS A 130 0.71 5.54 -23.64
N GLN A 131 0.94 5.18 -23.99
CA GLN A 131 0.98 4.96 -24.12
C GLN A 131 0.93 4.58 -24.18
N ILE A 132 1.26 4.11 -24.77
CA ILE A 132 1.29 3.98 -24.88
C ILE A 132 1.31 3.59 -24.79
N GLY A 133 1.66 3.11 -25.03
CA GLY A 133 1.83 3.00 -24.70
C GLY A 133 1.72 2.49 -24.73
N LYS A 134 2.07 2.25 -24.62
CA LYS A 134 2.16 2.13 -24.46
C LYS A 134 2.15 1.93 -24.18
N ALA A 135 2.38 1.18 -24.61
CA ALA A 135 2.35 1.37 -24.21
C ALA A 135 2.27 1.32 -23.88
N GLY A 136 2.47 0.82 -24.25
CA GLY A 136 2.44 1.19 -23.73
C GLY A 136 2.39 1.13 -23.42
N LYS A 137 2.62 0.97 -23.39
CA LYS A 137 2.63 1.26 -22.95
C LYS A 137 2.59 1.29 -22.78
#